data_a1ef017ced14ef053c7ea0bcdd66a652
#
_entry.id   a1ef017ced14ef053c7ea0bcdd66a652
#
_cell.length_a   1.000
_cell.length_b   1.000
_cell.length_c   1.000
_cell.angle_alpha   90.00
_cell.angle_beta   90.00
_cell.angle_gamma   90.00
#
_symmetry.space_group_name_H-M   'P 1'
#
loop_
_entity.id
_entity.type
_entity.pdbx_description
1 polymer ?
#
loop_
_entity_poly.entity_id
_entity_poly.type
_entity_poly.pdbx_seq_one_letter_code
_entity_poly.pdbx_strand_id
1 'polypeptide(L)'
;METAVIKDHASQKRRNFISKFLIYFFLIVITACMLLPFLWMLSSSFKLNKDVFGFPIQWIPKNPRWQNYVDIWTQIPLLTFVKNTVKITVVVTLLQLFTSSFAAYAFAKMQFKGKNALFLGYIATIAVPWQAYMVPQFMMMSSWHLNNTHLAIMCLQAFSAFGVFLMKQFYEGVPTELCEAARIDGLSEYGIWWHIMLPLSLPSLSTLTIFTFVNTWNDFLGPLIYLTKTELKTIQIGLRMFITQYSAEYGLIMAASVVALIPVLIVFLSLQKYFVQGVASTGIKG
;
A
#
# COMPACT_ATOMS: atom_id res chain seq x y z
N MET A 1 53.56 13.93 20.74
CA MET A 1 52.10 14.07 20.83
C MET A 1 51.43 14.06 19.44
N GLU A 2 51.96 14.74 18.42
CA GLU A 2 51.42 14.80 17.06
C GLU A 2 51.33 13.46 16.34
N THR A 3 52.32 12.58 16.48
CA THR A 3 52.33 11.27 15.80
C THR A 3 51.27 10.28 16.31
N ALA A 4 50.83 10.43 17.56
CA ALA A 4 49.73 9.62 18.13
C ALA A 4 48.35 10.04 17.60
N VAL A 5 48.13 11.35 17.42
CA VAL A 5 46.88 11.93 16.89
C VAL A 5 46.72 11.56 15.41
N ILE A 6 47.79 11.58 14.62
CA ILE A 6 47.77 11.21 13.20
C ILE A 6 47.44 9.71 13.00
N LYS A 7 48.01 8.83 13.87
CA LYS A 7 47.68 7.39 13.83
C LYS A 7 46.23 7.10 14.20
N ASP A 8 45.68 7.84 15.14
CA ASP A 8 44.27 7.65 15.56
C ASP A 8 43.28 8.08 14.46
N HIS A 9 43.55 9.20 13.79
CA HIS A 9 42.76 9.65 12.64
C HIS A 9 42.81 8.68 11.44
N ALA A 10 43.97 8.08 11.15
CA ALA A 10 44.12 7.10 10.08
C ALA A 10 43.39 5.79 10.39
N SER A 11 43.46 5.34 11.64
CA SER A 11 42.74 4.15 12.16
C SER A 11 41.23 4.36 12.10
N GLN A 12 40.76 5.53 12.51
CA GLN A 12 39.35 5.88 12.51
C GLN A 12 38.80 6.00 11.07
N LYS A 13 39.55 6.58 10.15
CA LYS A 13 39.21 6.68 8.72
C LYS A 13 39.12 5.29 8.08
N ARG A 14 40.05 4.38 8.38
CA ARG A 14 40.04 2.99 7.90
C ARG A 14 38.86 2.20 8.47
N ARG A 15 38.56 2.33 9.75
CA ARG A 15 37.39 1.69 10.39
C ARG A 15 36.08 2.18 9.80
N ASN A 16 35.95 3.49 9.57
CA ASN A 16 34.78 4.07 8.92
C ASN A 16 34.63 3.62 7.47
N PHE A 17 35.73 3.44 6.74
CA PHE A 17 35.71 2.92 5.36
C PHE A 17 35.25 1.46 5.34
N ILE A 18 35.82 0.61 6.19
CA ILE A 18 35.43 -0.81 6.29
C ILE A 18 33.95 -0.94 6.71
N SER A 19 33.52 -0.16 7.71
CA SER A 19 32.12 -0.16 8.14
C SER A 19 31.17 0.23 7.02
N LYS A 20 31.46 1.31 6.29
CA LYS A 20 30.66 1.73 5.12
C LYS A 20 30.68 0.66 4.03
N PHE A 21 31.83 0.08 3.71
CA PHE A 21 31.92 -0.99 2.72
C PHE A 21 31.05 -2.19 3.08
N LEU A 22 31.10 -2.65 4.34
CA LEU A 22 30.25 -3.75 4.82
C LEU A 22 28.77 -3.40 4.73
N ILE A 23 28.38 -2.18 5.15
CA ILE A 23 26.98 -1.72 5.06
C ILE A 23 26.51 -1.75 3.61
N TYR A 24 27.26 -1.15 2.68
CA TYR A 24 26.88 -1.14 1.26
C TYR A 24 26.87 -2.54 0.64
N PHE A 25 27.83 -3.40 1.01
CA PHE A 25 27.85 -4.79 0.56
C PHE A 25 26.57 -5.53 0.97
N PHE A 26 26.21 -5.47 2.26
CA PHE A 26 24.99 -6.12 2.74
C PHE A 26 23.72 -5.51 2.11
N LEU A 27 23.66 -4.19 1.94
CA LEU A 27 22.54 -3.53 1.27
C LEU A 27 22.40 -4.00 -0.17
N ILE A 28 23.50 -4.12 -0.92
CA ILE A 28 23.48 -4.61 -2.31
C ILE A 28 23.00 -6.06 -2.36
N VAL A 29 23.52 -6.92 -1.50
CA VAL A 29 23.12 -8.34 -1.44
C VAL A 29 21.62 -8.46 -1.12
N ILE A 30 21.14 -7.76 -0.09
CA ILE A 30 19.71 -7.76 0.27
C ILE A 30 18.85 -7.24 -0.89
N THR A 31 19.27 -6.14 -1.52
CA THR A 31 18.55 -5.57 -2.67
C THR A 31 18.50 -6.54 -3.84
N ALA A 32 19.62 -7.19 -4.17
CA ALA A 32 19.68 -8.19 -5.22
C ALA A 32 18.75 -9.38 -4.92
N CYS A 33 18.76 -9.90 -3.69
CA CYS A 33 17.85 -10.97 -3.28
C CYS A 33 16.37 -10.57 -3.39
N MET A 34 16.04 -9.32 -3.00
CA MET A 34 14.66 -8.81 -3.11
C MET A 34 14.21 -8.58 -4.55
N LEU A 35 15.10 -8.20 -5.46
CA LEU A 35 14.78 -7.97 -6.86
C LEU A 35 14.69 -9.28 -7.68
N LEU A 36 15.33 -10.36 -7.24
CA LEU A 36 15.39 -11.63 -7.95
C LEU A 36 14.00 -12.17 -8.38
N PRO A 37 12.98 -12.25 -7.50
CA PRO A 37 11.65 -12.73 -7.90
C PRO A 37 10.98 -11.83 -8.94
N PHE A 38 11.19 -10.51 -8.89
CA PHE A 38 10.65 -9.59 -9.88
C PHE A 38 11.35 -9.72 -11.24
N LEU A 39 12.66 -9.91 -11.25
CA LEU A 39 13.43 -10.18 -12.47
C LEU A 39 13.00 -11.51 -13.10
N TRP A 40 12.76 -12.53 -12.27
CA TRP A 40 12.25 -13.81 -12.74
C TRP A 40 10.83 -13.70 -13.32
N MET A 41 9.93 -12.95 -12.66
CA MET A 41 8.59 -12.64 -13.15
C MET A 41 8.65 -11.94 -14.52
N LEU A 42 9.50 -10.89 -14.63
CA LEU A 42 9.69 -10.16 -15.88
C LEU A 42 10.26 -11.06 -16.99
N SER A 43 11.29 -11.85 -16.69
CA SER A 43 11.82 -12.82 -17.64
C SER A 43 10.76 -13.84 -18.10
N SER A 44 9.99 -14.36 -17.14
CA SER A 44 8.99 -15.39 -17.40
C SER A 44 7.77 -14.88 -18.16
N SER A 45 7.48 -13.57 -18.08
CA SER A 45 6.41 -12.94 -18.86
C SER A 45 6.62 -13.01 -20.38
N PHE A 46 7.88 -13.21 -20.82
CA PHE A 46 8.26 -13.38 -22.23
C PHE A 46 8.48 -14.85 -22.63
N LYS A 47 8.14 -15.82 -21.79
CA LYS A 47 8.33 -17.25 -22.08
C LYS A 47 7.04 -17.92 -22.51
N LEU A 48 7.20 -19.03 -23.25
CA LEU A 48 6.12 -20.00 -23.43
C LEU A 48 5.80 -20.68 -22.09
N ASN A 49 4.57 -21.10 -21.90
CA ASN A 49 4.13 -21.74 -20.66
C ASN A 49 5.04 -22.90 -20.22
N LYS A 50 5.44 -23.76 -21.15
CA LYS A 50 6.36 -24.90 -20.91
C LYS A 50 7.77 -24.49 -20.48
N ASP A 51 8.23 -23.28 -20.85
CA ASP A 51 9.59 -22.83 -20.64
C ASP A 51 9.73 -22.00 -19.33
N VAL A 52 8.62 -21.68 -18.68
CA VAL A 52 8.63 -20.87 -17.43
C VAL A 52 9.38 -21.60 -16.32
N PHE A 53 9.14 -22.91 -16.17
CA PHE A 53 9.79 -23.77 -15.18
C PHE A 53 10.82 -24.73 -15.81
N GLY A 54 11.24 -24.47 -17.07
CA GLY A 54 12.22 -25.28 -17.76
C GLY A 54 13.59 -25.24 -17.08
N PHE A 55 14.29 -26.38 -17.08
CA PHE A 55 15.66 -26.48 -16.57
C PHE A 55 16.64 -26.77 -17.73
N PRO A 56 17.82 -26.11 -17.79
CA PRO A 56 18.34 -25.06 -16.89
C PRO A 56 17.56 -23.73 -17.00
N ILE A 57 17.49 -22.99 -15.89
CA ILE A 57 16.77 -21.71 -15.82
C ILE A 57 17.35 -20.71 -16.82
N GLN A 58 16.51 -20.24 -17.73
CA GLN A 58 16.88 -19.21 -18.69
C GLN A 58 16.40 -17.85 -18.17
N TRP A 59 17.33 -17.04 -17.67
CA TRP A 59 17.03 -15.68 -17.21
C TRP A 59 16.66 -14.73 -18.36
N ILE A 60 17.27 -14.91 -19.53
CA ILE A 60 16.95 -14.18 -20.76
C ILE A 60 16.40 -15.20 -21.74
N PRO A 61 15.10 -15.16 -22.11
CA PRO A 61 14.53 -16.09 -23.06
C PRO A 61 15.18 -15.94 -24.45
N LYS A 62 15.58 -17.06 -25.06
CA LYS A 62 16.18 -17.06 -26.41
C LYS A 62 15.21 -16.56 -27.48
N ASN A 63 13.92 -16.89 -27.32
CA ASN A 63 12.83 -16.49 -28.21
C ASN A 63 11.76 -15.78 -27.38
N PRO A 64 11.86 -14.46 -27.15
CA PRO A 64 10.91 -13.72 -26.32
C PRO A 64 9.52 -13.71 -26.99
N ARG A 65 8.51 -14.19 -26.27
CA ARG A 65 7.12 -14.22 -26.73
C ARG A 65 6.40 -12.92 -26.33
N TRP A 66 6.50 -11.91 -27.15
CA TRP A 66 5.76 -10.64 -26.98
C TRP A 66 4.24 -10.82 -27.03
N GLN A 67 3.79 -11.89 -27.70
CA GLN A 67 2.37 -12.20 -27.85
C GLN A 67 1.66 -12.39 -26.50
N ASN A 68 2.37 -12.76 -25.42
CA ASN A 68 1.77 -12.84 -24.08
C ASN A 68 1.14 -11.52 -23.66
N TYR A 69 1.77 -10.40 -23.99
CA TYR A 69 1.23 -9.06 -23.66
C TYR A 69 0.04 -8.63 -24.53
N VAL A 70 -0.20 -9.28 -25.66
CA VAL A 70 -1.42 -9.13 -26.45
C VAL A 70 -2.51 -10.07 -25.93
N ASP A 71 -2.14 -11.34 -25.69
CA ASP A 71 -3.04 -12.42 -25.29
C ASP A 71 -3.74 -12.12 -23.96
N ILE A 72 -3.07 -11.45 -23.00
CA ILE A 72 -3.69 -11.09 -21.70
C ILE A 72 -4.90 -10.16 -21.83
N TRP A 73 -4.99 -9.36 -22.91
CA TRP A 73 -6.12 -8.45 -23.15
C TRP A 73 -7.25 -9.09 -23.94
N THR A 74 -6.96 -10.18 -24.67
CA THR A 74 -7.91 -10.84 -25.57
C THR A 74 -8.55 -12.07 -24.95
N GLN A 75 -7.79 -12.81 -24.08
CA GLN A 75 -8.32 -14.03 -23.44
C GLN A 75 -9.27 -13.76 -22.28
N ILE A 76 -9.09 -12.63 -21.59
CA ILE A 76 -9.98 -12.18 -20.53
C ILE A 76 -10.22 -10.67 -20.70
N PRO A 77 -11.31 -10.11 -20.18
CA PRO A 77 -11.57 -8.67 -20.25
C PRO A 77 -10.69 -7.88 -19.24
N LEU A 78 -9.34 -8.06 -19.33
CA LEU A 78 -8.37 -7.52 -18.38
C LEU A 78 -8.47 -6.00 -18.25
N LEU A 79 -8.70 -5.28 -19.36
CA LEU A 79 -8.86 -3.83 -19.35
C LEU A 79 -10.02 -3.37 -18.46
N THR A 80 -11.16 -4.10 -18.51
CA THR A 80 -12.29 -3.84 -17.62
C THR A 80 -11.92 -4.07 -16.16
N PHE A 81 -11.17 -5.14 -15.86
CA PHE A 81 -10.72 -5.45 -14.51
C PHE A 81 -9.75 -4.40 -13.97
N VAL A 82 -8.81 -3.91 -14.81
CA VAL A 82 -7.93 -2.79 -14.44
C VAL A 82 -8.74 -1.54 -14.13
N LYS A 83 -9.68 -1.15 -15.00
CA LYS A 83 -10.56 0.03 -14.77
C LYS A 83 -11.35 -0.09 -13.47
N ASN A 84 -11.91 -1.27 -13.20
CA ASN A 84 -12.65 -1.55 -11.96
C ASN A 84 -11.75 -1.40 -10.73
N THR A 85 -10.54 -1.99 -10.79
CA THR A 85 -9.57 -1.92 -9.70
C THR A 85 -9.13 -0.49 -9.44
N VAL A 86 -8.80 0.27 -10.49
CA VAL A 86 -8.46 1.70 -10.38
C VAL A 86 -9.59 2.46 -9.70
N LYS A 87 -10.84 2.27 -10.18
CA LYS A 87 -12.03 2.93 -9.62
C LYS A 87 -12.17 2.62 -8.12
N ILE A 88 -12.16 1.35 -7.73
CA ILE A 88 -12.33 0.94 -6.33
C ILE A 88 -11.17 1.50 -5.50
N THR A 89 -9.93 1.31 -5.94
CA THR A 89 -8.74 1.71 -5.18
C THR A 89 -8.68 3.22 -4.98
N VAL A 90 -8.95 4.02 -6.02
CA VAL A 90 -8.95 5.49 -5.90
C VAL A 90 -10.03 5.95 -4.94
N VAL A 91 -11.27 5.45 -5.08
CA VAL A 91 -12.37 5.85 -4.21
C VAL A 91 -12.12 5.44 -2.76
N VAL A 92 -11.70 4.20 -2.51
CA VAL A 92 -11.37 3.72 -1.15
C VAL A 92 -10.23 4.54 -0.54
N THR A 93 -9.17 4.82 -1.32
CA THR A 93 -8.04 5.62 -0.83
C THR A 93 -8.52 7.01 -0.41
N LEU A 94 -9.28 7.70 -1.24
CA LEU A 94 -9.80 9.03 -0.91
C LEU A 94 -10.73 8.99 0.31
N LEU A 95 -11.62 8.00 0.41
CA LEU A 95 -12.50 7.83 1.57
C LEU A 95 -11.69 7.58 2.85
N GLN A 96 -10.68 6.69 2.82
CA GLN A 96 -9.85 6.43 4.00
C GLN A 96 -9.00 7.62 4.40
N LEU A 97 -8.45 8.38 3.45
CA LEU A 97 -7.71 9.61 3.76
C LEU A 97 -8.61 10.63 4.47
N PHE A 98 -9.81 10.84 3.95
CA PHE A 98 -10.78 11.74 4.54
C PHE A 98 -11.22 11.27 5.94
N THR A 99 -11.75 10.05 6.04
CA THR A 99 -12.33 9.53 7.29
C THR A 99 -11.28 9.37 8.38
N SER A 100 -10.07 8.88 8.01
CA SER A 100 -8.98 8.69 8.97
C SER A 100 -8.40 9.99 9.47
N SER A 101 -8.13 10.96 8.58
CA SER A 101 -7.59 12.26 9.00
C SER A 101 -8.59 13.05 9.84
N PHE A 102 -9.87 13.01 9.47
CA PHE A 102 -10.92 13.70 10.20
C PHE A 102 -11.15 13.11 11.61
N ALA A 103 -11.27 11.78 11.71
CA ALA A 103 -11.41 11.11 12.99
C ALA A 103 -10.15 11.28 13.87
N ALA A 104 -8.96 11.17 13.26
CA ALA A 104 -7.70 11.38 13.95
C ALA A 104 -7.56 12.80 14.51
N TYR A 105 -8.04 13.82 13.79
CA TYR A 105 -8.06 15.20 14.30
C TYR A 105 -8.91 15.31 15.56
N ALA A 106 -10.11 14.73 15.56
CA ALA A 106 -10.98 14.73 16.75
C ALA A 106 -10.30 14.00 17.93
N PHE A 107 -9.69 12.85 17.69
CA PHE A 107 -8.97 12.11 18.74
C PHE A 107 -7.65 12.77 19.20
N ALA A 108 -6.99 13.57 18.39
CA ALA A 108 -5.73 14.23 18.76
C ALA A 108 -5.97 15.60 19.42
N LYS A 109 -6.80 16.44 18.82
CA LYS A 109 -6.89 17.89 19.13
C LYS A 109 -8.15 18.31 19.84
N MET A 110 -9.25 17.54 19.76
CA MET A 110 -10.47 17.89 20.47
C MET A 110 -10.51 17.24 21.86
N GLN A 111 -11.25 17.86 22.80
CA GLN A 111 -11.49 17.32 24.14
C GLN A 111 -12.96 16.96 24.28
N PHE A 112 -13.24 15.69 24.55
CA PHE A 112 -14.58 15.20 24.83
C PHE A 112 -14.54 14.00 25.79
N LYS A 113 -15.66 13.77 26.50
CA LYS A 113 -15.77 12.67 27.47
C LYS A 113 -15.66 11.31 26.76
N GLY A 114 -14.86 10.41 27.31
CA GLY A 114 -14.71 9.06 26.77
C GLY A 114 -13.76 8.94 25.59
N LYS A 115 -13.07 10.01 25.15
CA LYS A 115 -12.15 10.03 24.01
C LYS A 115 -11.19 8.85 23.97
N ASN A 116 -10.49 8.60 25.07
CA ASN A 116 -9.48 7.54 25.15
C ASN A 116 -10.10 6.14 25.09
N ALA A 117 -11.26 5.92 25.74
CA ALA A 117 -11.96 4.65 25.69
C ALA A 117 -12.48 4.33 24.29
N LEU A 118 -13.07 5.33 23.61
CA LEU A 118 -13.53 5.19 22.23
C LEU A 118 -12.37 4.92 21.27
N PHE A 119 -11.26 5.66 21.41
CA PHE A 119 -10.08 5.44 20.60
C PHE A 119 -9.51 4.02 20.81
N LEU A 120 -9.35 3.60 22.08
CA LEU A 120 -8.84 2.27 22.40
C LEU A 120 -9.77 1.17 21.85
N GLY A 121 -11.08 1.31 22.02
CA GLY A 121 -12.06 0.39 21.45
C GLY A 121 -11.99 0.31 19.94
N TYR A 122 -11.81 1.46 19.27
CA TYR A 122 -11.66 1.50 17.81
C TYR A 122 -10.37 0.81 17.34
N ILE A 123 -9.23 1.07 18.00
CA ILE A 123 -7.96 0.42 17.66
C ILE A 123 -7.98 -1.08 17.96
N ALA A 124 -8.70 -1.52 19.02
CA ALA A 124 -8.84 -2.93 19.34
C ALA A 124 -9.49 -3.74 18.19
N THR A 125 -10.26 -3.10 17.31
CA THR A 125 -10.83 -3.76 16.11
C THR A 125 -9.77 -4.29 15.15
N ILE A 126 -8.54 -3.74 15.15
CA ILE A 126 -7.43 -4.24 14.31
C ILE A 126 -7.07 -5.69 14.66
N ALA A 127 -7.23 -6.07 15.96
CA ALA A 127 -6.90 -7.41 16.41
C ALA A 127 -7.91 -8.47 15.93
N VAL A 128 -9.10 -8.05 15.47
CA VAL A 128 -10.13 -8.98 14.96
C VAL A 128 -9.86 -9.27 13.49
N PRO A 129 -9.50 -10.51 13.12
CA PRO A 129 -9.27 -10.84 11.72
C PRO A 129 -10.56 -10.72 10.91
N TRP A 130 -10.48 -10.15 9.72
CA TRP A 130 -11.64 -9.94 8.85
C TRP A 130 -12.45 -11.22 8.60
N GLN A 131 -11.79 -12.37 8.50
CA GLN A 131 -12.41 -13.66 8.27
C GLN A 131 -13.42 -14.05 9.37
N ALA A 132 -13.25 -13.53 10.58
CA ALA A 132 -14.16 -13.82 11.69
C ALA A 132 -15.55 -13.17 11.52
N TYR A 133 -15.62 -12.05 10.79
CA TYR A 133 -16.88 -11.31 10.61
C TYR A 133 -17.31 -11.16 9.14
N MET A 134 -16.58 -11.78 8.19
CA MET A 134 -16.89 -11.66 6.76
C MET A 134 -18.28 -12.22 6.40
N VAL A 135 -18.75 -13.29 7.08
CA VAL A 135 -20.08 -13.88 6.80
C VAL A 135 -21.20 -12.96 7.28
N PRO A 136 -21.23 -12.48 8.53
CA PRO A 136 -22.20 -11.46 8.95
C PRO A 136 -22.17 -10.21 8.08
N GLN A 137 -20.98 -9.77 7.67
CA GLN A 137 -20.80 -8.61 6.81
C GLN A 137 -21.38 -8.84 5.41
N PHE A 138 -21.20 -10.05 4.84
CA PHE A 138 -21.84 -10.43 3.58
C PHE A 138 -23.36 -10.43 3.68
N MET A 139 -23.91 -10.98 4.76
CA MET A 139 -25.37 -10.99 5.00
C MET A 139 -25.92 -9.56 5.09
N MET A 140 -25.23 -8.66 5.77
CA MET A 140 -25.58 -7.25 5.87
C MET A 140 -25.57 -6.57 4.49
N MET A 141 -24.50 -6.75 3.70
CA MET A 141 -24.43 -6.19 2.34
C MET A 141 -25.52 -6.77 1.43
N SER A 142 -25.86 -8.06 1.60
CA SER A 142 -26.92 -8.72 0.87
C SER A 142 -28.29 -8.13 1.22
N SER A 143 -28.58 -7.90 2.49
CA SER A 143 -29.84 -7.29 2.93
C SER A 143 -30.02 -5.84 2.43
N TRP A 144 -28.92 -5.14 2.22
CA TRP A 144 -28.91 -3.80 1.61
C TRP A 144 -28.90 -3.81 0.07
N HIS A 145 -29.03 -4.99 -0.56
CA HIS A 145 -28.97 -5.16 -2.01
C HIS A 145 -27.69 -4.62 -2.67
N LEU A 146 -26.56 -4.61 -1.94
CA LEU A 146 -25.27 -4.12 -2.43
C LEU A 146 -24.38 -5.21 -3.05
N ASN A 147 -24.79 -6.48 -3.00
CA ASN A 147 -24.07 -7.57 -3.67
C ASN A 147 -23.99 -7.31 -5.18
N ASN A 148 -22.90 -7.71 -5.81
CA ASN A 148 -22.59 -7.40 -7.19
C ASN A 148 -22.52 -5.89 -7.51
N THR A 149 -22.02 -5.11 -6.56
CA THR A 149 -21.72 -3.71 -6.79
C THR A 149 -20.34 -3.36 -6.23
N HIS A 150 -19.65 -2.42 -6.87
CA HIS A 150 -18.40 -1.89 -6.31
C HIS A 150 -18.63 -1.11 -5.00
N LEU A 151 -19.85 -0.59 -4.79
CA LEU A 151 -20.23 0.13 -3.58
C LEU A 151 -20.08 -0.73 -2.32
N ALA A 152 -20.40 -2.03 -2.38
CA ALA A 152 -20.18 -2.92 -1.24
C ALA A 152 -18.73 -2.84 -0.75
N ILE A 153 -17.77 -3.02 -1.66
CA ILE A 153 -16.34 -2.99 -1.31
C ILE A 153 -15.93 -1.60 -0.83
N MET A 154 -16.36 -0.54 -1.53
CA MET A 154 -16.03 0.84 -1.19
C MET A 154 -16.54 1.22 0.20
N CYS A 155 -17.78 0.88 0.54
CA CYS A 155 -18.35 1.16 1.87
C CYS A 155 -17.64 0.38 2.97
N LEU A 156 -17.35 -0.90 2.75
CA LEU A 156 -16.70 -1.76 3.72
C LEU A 156 -15.24 -1.34 4.01
N GLN A 157 -14.57 -0.81 3.01
CA GLN A 157 -13.18 -0.35 3.12
C GLN A 157 -13.04 1.16 3.34
N ALA A 158 -14.15 1.90 3.50
CA ALA A 158 -14.11 3.36 3.69
C ALA A 158 -13.47 3.81 5.00
N PHE A 159 -13.38 2.93 5.99
CA PHE A 159 -12.89 3.23 7.34
C PHE A 159 -11.70 2.34 7.70
N SER A 160 -10.69 2.93 8.32
CA SER A 160 -9.47 2.22 8.70
C SER A 160 -9.01 2.60 10.10
N ALA A 161 -9.04 1.65 11.03
CA ALA A 161 -8.52 1.87 12.37
C ALA A 161 -6.99 2.12 12.34
N PHE A 162 -6.26 1.44 11.45
CA PHE A 162 -4.85 1.72 11.20
C PHE A 162 -4.64 3.16 10.69
N GLY A 163 -5.48 3.62 9.73
CA GLY A 163 -5.41 4.97 9.20
C GLY A 163 -5.63 6.03 10.27
N VAL A 164 -6.66 5.85 11.13
CA VAL A 164 -6.93 6.76 12.25
C VAL A 164 -5.76 6.76 13.25
N PHE A 165 -5.21 5.60 13.57
CA PHE A 165 -4.04 5.49 14.46
C PHE A 165 -2.84 6.26 13.88
N LEU A 166 -2.48 5.99 12.63
CA LEU A 166 -1.34 6.63 11.95
C LEU A 166 -1.46 8.16 11.94
N MET A 167 -2.62 8.65 11.52
CA MET A 167 -2.89 10.08 11.45
C MET A 167 -2.93 10.75 12.84
N LYS A 168 -3.50 10.06 13.85
CA LYS A 168 -3.53 10.56 15.22
C LYS A 168 -2.12 10.70 15.79
N GLN A 169 -1.25 9.71 15.60
CA GLN A 169 0.14 9.78 16.06
C GLN A 169 0.89 10.98 15.45
N PHE A 170 0.63 11.27 14.17
CA PHE A 170 1.18 12.46 13.52
C PHE A 170 0.62 13.74 14.15
N TYR A 171 -0.70 13.84 14.29
CA TYR A 171 -1.34 15.06 14.82
C TYR A 171 -0.99 15.33 16.27
N GLU A 172 -0.72 14.31 17.09
CA GLU A 172 -0.24 14.50 18.47
C GLU A 172 1.14 15.17 18.52
N GLY A 173 1.97 14.97 17.50
CA GLY A 173 3.28 15.65 17.37
C GLY A 173 3.20 17.09 16.91
N VAL A 174 2.06 17.56 16.40
CA VAL A 174 1.86 18.96 15.99
C VAL A 174 1.56 19.82 17.24
N PRO A 175 2.21 20.98 17.44
CA PRO A 175 1.93 21.87 18.57
C PRO A 175 0.45 22.27 18.64
N THR A 176 -0.13 22.23 19.84
CA THR A 176 -1.56 22.56 20.04
C THR A 176 -1.83 24.04 19.88
N GLU A 177 -0.82 24.85 20.13
CA GLU A 177 -0.82 26.33 20.01
C GLU A 177 -1.22 26.80 18.61
N LEU A 178 -0.90 26.00 17.58
CA LEU A 178 -1.34 26.29 16.20
C LEU A 178 -2.86 26.23 16.04
N CYS A 179 -3.50 25.26 16.69
CA CYS A 179 -4.95 25.16 16.69
C CYS A 179 -5.61 26.24 17.55
N GLU A 180 -4.99 26.61 18.69
CA GLU A 180 -5.47 27.66 19.58
C GLU A 180 -5.40 29.04 18.91
N ALA A 181 -4.28 29.37 18.28
CA ALA A 181 -4.15 30.62 17.50
C ALA A 181 -5.24 30.71 16.41
N ALA A 182 -5.45 29.60 15.66
CA ALA A 182 -6.48 29.57 14.63
C ALA A 182 -7.91 29.75 15.18
N ARG A 183 -8.20 29.25 16.40
CA ARG A 183 -9.49 29.51 17.07
C ARG A 183 -9.65 30.95 17.44
N ILE A 184 -8.58 31.63 17.92
CA ILE A 184 -8.58 33.06 18.21
C ILE A 184 -8.84 33.86 16.95
N ASP A 185 -8.28 33.42 15.80
CA ASP A 185 -8.52 34.01 14.47
C ASP A 185 -9.92 33.71 13.91
N GLY A 186 -10.77 32.98 14.65
CA GLY A 186 -12.15 32.71 14.30
C GLY A 186 -12.37 31.50 13.38
N LEU A 187 -11.37 30.64 13.16
CA LEU A 187 -11.57 29.40 12.38
C LEU A 187 -12.40 28.39 13.19
N SER A 188 -13.37 27.77 12.51
CA SER A 188 -14.06 26.60 13.04
C SER A 188 -13.15 25.36 13.10
N GLU A 189 -13.51 24.32 13.86
CA GLU A 189 -12.75 23.06 13.91
C GLU A 189 -12.56 22.43 12.52
N TYR A 190 -13.56 22.53 11.64
CA TYR A 190 -13.43 22.12 10.24
C TYR A 190 -12.41 22.95 9.47
N GLY A 191 -12.40 24.26 9.72
CA GLY A 191 -11.44 25.19 9.11
C GLY A 191 -10.01 24.86 9.54
N ILE A 192 -9.80 24.60 10.84
CA ILE A 192 -8.50 24.22 11.39
C ILE A 192 -8.02 22.90 10.80
N TRP A 193 -8.91 21.89 10.78
CA TRP A 193 -8.56 20.59 10.19
C TRP A 193 -8.18 20.72 8.70
N TRP A 194 -8.99 21.45 7.91
CA TRP A 194 -8.81 21.56 6.46
C TRP A 194 -7.63 22.40 6.04
N HIS A 195 -7.47 23.61 6.66
CA HIS A 195 -6.48 24.59 6.22
C HIS A 195 -5.13 24.48 6.95
N ILE A 196 -5.09 23.86 8.13
CA ILE A 196 -3.87 23.77 8.94
C ILE A 196 -3.41 22.31 9.07
N MET A 197 -4.24 21.45 9.66
CA MET A 197 -3.80 20.12 10.03
C MET A 197 -3.61 19.19 8.84
N LEU A 198 -4.52 19.26 7.86
CA LEU A 198 -4.44 18.42 6.67
C LEU A 198 -3.21 18.74 5.80
N PRO A 199 -2.90 20.00 5.46
CA PRO A 199 -1.68 20.34 4.73
C PRO A 199 -0.39 19.98 5.48
N LEU A 200 -0.33 20.18 6.79
CA LEU A 200 0.83 19.81 7.61
C LEU A 200 1.06 18.30 7.63
N SER A 201 0.01 17.49 7.46
CA SER A 201 0.08 16.03 7.54
C SER A 201 0.42 15.34 6.22
N LEU A 202 0.86 16.07 5.20
CA LEU A 202 1.24 15.48 3.90
C LEU A 202 2.16 14.25 3.99
N PRO A 203 3.18 14.19 4.87
CA PRO A 203 4.01 12.99 5.01
C PRO A 203 3.20 11.76 5.51
N SER A 204 2.34 11.96 6.52
CA SER A 204 1.50 10.89 7.06
C SER A 204 0.38 10.49 6.09
N LEU A 205 -0.24 11.46 5.41
CA LEU A 205 -1.21 11.21 4.34
C LEU A 205 -0.60 10.43 3.18
N SER A 206 0.63 10.74 2.78
CA SER A 206 1.34 9.99 1.74
C SER A 206 1.61 8.55 2.15
N THR A 207 1.98 8.35 3.41
CA THR A 207 2.16 7.02 3.99
C THR A 207 0.83 6.24 3.96
N LEU A 208 -0.25 6.84 4.44
CA LEU A 208 -1.58 6.22 4.42
C LEU A 208 -2.05 5.93 2.98
N THR A 209 -1.78 6.84 2.04
CA THR A 209 -2.09 6.64 0.62
C THR A 209 -1.42 5.39 0.07
N ILE A 210 -0.10 5.22 0.30
CA ILE A 210 0.64 4.06 -0.18
C ILE A 210 0.04 2.77 0.41
N PHE A 211 -0.16 2.71 1.73
CA PHE A 211 -0.71 1.51 2.38
C PHE A 211 -2.12 1.19 1.90
N THR A 212 -3.01 2.16 1.86
CA THR A 212 -4.40 1.94 1.40
C THR A 212 -4.44 1.54 -0.06
N PHE A 213 -3.67 2.24 -0.92
CA PHE A 213 -3.62 1.92 -2.34
C PHE A 213 -3.13 0.49 -2.57
N VAL A 214 -2.01 0.10 -1.97
CA VAL A 214 -1.43 -1.24 -2.13
C VAL A 214 -2.38 -2.32 -1.60
N ASN A 215 -2.98 -2.12 -0.43
CA ASN A 215 -3.90 -3.09 0.16
C ASN A 215 -5.15 -3.28 -0.71
N THR A 216 -5.79 -2.18 -1.14
CA THR A 216 -7.02 -2.25 -1.96
C THR A 216 -6.73 -2.76 -3.37
N TRP A 217 -5.59 -2.35 -3.97
CA TRP A 217 -5.17 -2.83 -5.29
C TRP A 217 -4.94 -4.35 -5.31
N ASN A 218 -4.36 -4.88 -4.25
CA ASN A 218 -4.05 -6.30 -4.13
C ASN A 218 -5.18 -7.12 -3.48
N ASP A 219 -6.31 -6.52 -3.16
CA ASP A 219 -7.43 -7.24 -2.56
C ASP A 219 -8.01 -8.25 -3.56
N PHE A 220 -7.97 -9.51 -3.15
CA PHE A 220 -8.53 -10.63 -3.89
C PHE A 220 -9.81 -11.16 -3.26
N LEU A 221 -9.80 -11.35 -1.93
CA LEU A 221 -10.89 -12.03 -1.22
C LEU A 221 -12.17 -11.20 -1.17
N GLY A 222 -12.07 -9.89 -0.92
CA GLY A 222 -13.23 -9.00 -0.93
C GLY A 222 -13.95 -9.05 -2.28
N PRO A 223 -13.28 -8.70 -3.39
CA PRO A 223 -13.87 -8.81 -4.72
C PRO A 223 -14.38 -10.21 -5.07
N LEU A 224 -13.70 -11.29 -4.63
CA LEU A 224 -14.13 -12.66 -4.90
C LEU A 224 -15.48 -12.98 -4.25
N ILE A 225 -15.72 -12.48 -3.04
CA ILE A 225 -16.96 -12.72 -2.29
C ILE A 225 -18.11 -11.84 -2.81
N TYR A 226 -17.83 -10.56 -3.09
CA TYR A 226 -18.89 -9.58 -3.37
C TYR A 226 -19.19 -9.41 -4.86
N LEU A 227 -18.29 -9.80 -5.79
CA LEU A 227 -18.43 -9.56 -7.23
C LEU A 227 -18.51 -10.87 -8.02
N THR A 228 -19.73 -11.33 -8.31
CA THR A 228 -19.95 -12.57 -9.09
C THR A 228 -19.99 -12.31 -10.60
N LYS A 229 -20.48 -11.14 -11.04
CA LYS A 229 -20.55 -10.77 -12.46
C LYS A 229 -19.16 -10.46 -13.02
N THR A 230 -18.85 -11.01 -14.20
CA THR A 230 -17.52 -10.88 -14.81
C THR A 230 -17.15 -9.42 -15.08
N GLU A 231 -18.09 -8.58 -15.51
CA GLU A 231 -17.85 -7.17 -15.83
C GLU A 231 -17.46 -6.32 -14.59
N LEU A 232 -17.72 -6.81 -13.38
CA LEU A 232 -17.40 -6.11 -12.14
C LEU A 232 -16.10 -6.57 -11.51
N LYS A 233 -15.50 -7.67 -11.97
CA LYS A 233 -14.31 -8.25 -11.37
C LYS A 233 -13.10 -7.31 -11.39
N THR A 234 -12.18 -7.55 -10.46
CA THR A 234 -10.93 -6.81 -10.30
C THR A 234 -9.76 -7.55 -10.95
N ILE A 235 -8.62 -6.86 -11.07
CA ILE A 235 -7.41 -7.40 -11.69
C ILE A 235 -6.89 -8.66 -10.97
N GLN A 236 -7.00 -8.72 -9.64
CA GLN A 236 -6.54 -9.89 -8.87
C GLN A 236 -7.37 -11.14 -9.18
N ILE A 237 -8.69 -10.98 -9.38
CA ILE A 237 -9.54 -12.06 -9.86
C ILE A 237 -9.18 -12.42 -11.31
N GLY A 238 -8.89 -11.40 -12.14
CA GLY A 238 -8.46 -11.62 -13.53
C GLY A 238 -7.19 -12.45 -13.62
N LEU A 239 -6.18 -12.17 -12.81
CA LEU A 239 -4.95 -12.99 -12.74
C LEU A 239 -5.25 -14.45 -12.43
N ARG A 240 -6.20 -14.70 -11.54
CA ARG A 240 -6.62 -16.07 -11.17
C ARG A 240 -7.35 -16.79 -12.31
N MET A 241 -7.97 -16.07 -13.26
CA MET A 241 -8.69 -16.68 -14.38
C MET A 241 -7.76 -17.38 -15.41
N PHE A 242 -6.46 -17.07 -15.43
CA PHE A 242 -5.47 -17.79 -16.22
C PHE A 242 -5.09 -19.16 -15.63
N ILE A 243 -5.67 -19.53 -14.48
CA ILE A 243 -5.51 -20.83 -13.85
C ILE A 243 -6.85 -21.57 -13.98
N THR A 244 -6.85 -22.68 -14.71
CA THR A 244 -7.99 -23.57 -14.86
C THR A 244 -7.82 -24.81 -13.95
N GLN A 245 -8.81 -25.69 -13.94
CA GLN A 245 -8.74 -26.95 -13.18
C GLN A 245 -7.62 -27.85 -13.67
N TYR A 246 -7.26 -27.81 -14.96
CA TYR A 246 -6.34 -28.73 -15.62
C TYR A 246 -5.05 -28.10 -16.13
N SER A 247 -4.99 -26.77 -16.18
CA SER A 247 -3.81 -26.05 -16.68
C SER A 247 -3.65 -24.68 -16.02
N ALA A 248 -2.42 -24.18 -16.04
CA ALA A 248 -2.10 -22.83 -15.64
C ALA A 248 -1.24 -22.18 -16.72
N GLU A 249 -1.69 -21.04 -17.23
CA GLU A 249 -0.99 -20.26 -18.24
C GLU A 249 0.03 -19.32 -17.57
N TYR A 250 1.12 -19.90 -17.05
CA TYR A 250 2.11 -19.16 -16.25
C TYR A 250 2.73 -17.99 -17.00
N GLY A 251 3.00 -18.11 -18.32
CA GLY A 251 3.50 -17.01 -19.12
C GLY A 251 2.54 -15.80 -19.13
N LEU A 252 1.23 -16.05 -19.23
CA LEU A 252 0.20 -15.02 -19.21
C LEU A 252 0.01 -14.44 -17.78
N ILE A 253 0.06 -15.29 -16.76
CA ILE A 253 0.00 -14.85 -15.36
C ILE A 253 1.16 -13.88 -15.07
N MET A 254 2.38 -14.21 -15.48
CA MET A 254 3.55 -13.37 -15.30
C MET A 254 3.43 -12.05 -16.07
N ALA A 255 2.96 -12.08 -17.34
CA ALA A 255 2.74 -10.87 -18.13
C ALA A 255 1.67 -9.96 -17.51
N ALA A 256 0.54 -10.52 -17.09
CA ALA A 256 -0.51 -9.76 -16.43
C ALA A 256 -0.08 -9.24 -15.04
N SER A 257 0.76 -10.00 -14.32
CA SER A 257 1.34 -9.55 -13.03
C SER A 257 2.32 -8.38 -13.22
N VAL A 258 3.13 -8.37 -14.30
CA VAL A 258 3.97 -7.22 -14.64
C VAL A 258 3.12 -5.98 -14.90
N VAL A 259 2.02 -6.12 -15.64
CA VAL A 259 1.07 -5.00 -15.88
C VAL A 259 0.42 -4.55 -14.58
N ALA A 260 0.01 -5.48 -13.72
CA ALA A 260 -0.61 -5.17 -12.42
C ALA A 260 0.35 -4.46 -11.45
N LEU A 261 1.65 -4.66 -11.57
CA LEU A 261 2.67 -4.03 -10.73
C LEU A 261 2.86 -2.54 -11.07
N ILE A 262 2.66 -2.13 -12.32
CA ILE A 262 2.98 -0.77 -12.81
C ILE A 262 2.27 0.33 -11.98
N PRO A 263 0.95 0.30 -11.72
CA PRO A 263 0.30 1.35 -10.93
C PRO A 263 0.82 1.45 -9.50
N VAL A 264 1.15 0.32 -8.89
CA VAL A 264 1.72 0.26 -7.54
C VAL A 264 3.10 0.95 -7.52
N LEU A 265 3.95 0.67 -8.50
CA LEU A 265 5.25 1.32 -8.64
C LEU A 265 5.11 2.83 -8.87
N ILE A 266 4.17 3.26 -9.72
CA ILE A 266 3.93 4.68 -9.98
C ILE A 266 3.56 5.41 -8.69
N VAL A 267 2.60 4.88 -7.93
CA VAL A 267 2.16 5.50 -6.66
C VAL A 267 3.30 5.53 -5.65
N PHE A 268 4.01 4.41 -5.48
CA PHE A 268 5.13 4.33 -4.54
C PHE A 268 6.25 5.32 -4.91
N LEU A 269 6.72 5.32 -6.16
CA LEU A 269 7.80 6.19 -6.60
C LEU A 269 7.43 7.68 -6.53
N SER A 270 6.16 8.01 -6.75
CA SER A 270 5.66 9.39 -6.65
C SER A 270 5.64 9.91 -5.21
N LEU A 271 5.36 9.04 -4.24
CA LEU A 271 5.15 9.41 -2.85
C LEU A 271 6.32 9.04 -1.91
N GLN A 272 7.32 8.26 -2.37
CA GLN A 272 8.40 7.72 -1.54
C GLN A 272 9.16 8.77 -0.73
N LYS A 273 9.38 9.98 -1.28
CA LYS A 273 10.07 11.06 -0.60
C LYS A 273 9.36 11.50 0.70
N TYR A 274 8.04 11.57 0.66
CA TYR A 274 7.23 11.93 1.83
C TYR A 274 7.12 10.77 2.81
N PHE A 275 7.04 9.55 2.31
CA PHE A 275 7.05 8.32 3.12
C PHE A 275 8.31 8.22 4.00
N VAL A 276 9.49 8.42 3.39
CA VAL A 276 10.78 8.39 4.13
C VAL A 276 10.83 9.48 5.20
N GLN A 277 10.33 10.68 4.91
CA GLN A 277 10.24 11.78 5.89
C GLN A 277 9.29 11.44 7.05
N GLY A 278 8.13 10.85 6.74
CA GLY A 278 7.14 10.46 7.75
C GLY A 278 7.65 9.38 8.71
N VAL A 279 8.35 8.37 8.21
CA VAL A 279 8.94 7.31 9.03
C VAL A 279 10.13 7.83 9.86
N ALA A 280 10.96 8.69 9.28
CA ALA A 280 12.12 9.27 9.98
C ALA A 280 11.70 10.18 11.15
N SER A 281 10.61 10.95 11.01
CA SER A 281 10.13 11.85 12.06
C SER A 281 9.54 11.13 13.28
N THR A 282 9.04 9.91 13.11
CA THR A 282 8.55 9.07 14.21
C THR A 282 9.67 8.31 14.93
N GLY A 283 10.85 8.15 14.30
CA GLY A 283 12.00 7.43 14.84
C GLY A 283 12.98 8.26 15.68
N ILE A 284 12.89 9.60 15.65
CA ILE A 284 13.78 10.50 16.41
C ILE A 284 13.01 11.05 17.63
N LYS A 285 12.69 10.18 18.57
CA LYS A 285 12.41 10.53 19.96
C LYS A 285 13.49 9.88 20.81
N GLY A 286 14.67 10.51 20.84
CA GLY A 286 15.78 10.19 21.72
C GLY A 286 16.55 11.46 21.96
#